data_2fd85b14ad0aa44e228add5841bfc9b4
#
_entry.id   2fd85b14ad0aa44e228add5841bfc9b4
#
_cell.length_a   1.000
_cell.length_b   1.000
_cell.length_c   1.000
_cell.angle_alpha   90.00
_cell.angle_beta   90.00
_cell.angle_gamma   90.00
#
_symmetry.space_group_name_H-M   'P 1'
#
loop_
_entity.id
_entity.type
_entity.pdbx_description
1 polymer ?
#
loop_
_entity_poly.entity_id
_entity_poly.type
_entity_poly.pdbx_seq_one_letter_code
_entity_poly.pdbx_strand_id
1 'polypeptide(L)'
;DAAVHVRHGRYRTVHLVNRLLRKIKYIQEGAEFDEETEDLIQEVLGRRIEDEAIIDIKKLSFTDTFKSILQYVLEQSVRNSTNPILRHVYKNLLDIEDLMVKYFIGFYTRKDSDIKTYVYISWMLWAFLKEKEKQVFNDETNHLPFYSQLQDDWNIITFNYTSFARQKVANSKYFHGSLFDYINMYNRTMMSFEENDYYNTDTFELFERIATPNIDFTESSKKIVVPAILPPLRIKPVLSSRFISTWYESAQQIIHSDKIIIAGYSFSNTDEHFNDILRGCRDKNIYIIDPNIDLLINNLHSIWSYRRDDFSLTSIQNKETLKAGSLSLIKASADEIILGNL
;
A
#
# COMPACT_ATOMS: atom_id res chain seq x y z
N ASP A 1 -12.62 14.69 -39.66
CA ASP A 1 -13.49 13.49 -39.55
C ASP A 1 -12.97 12.50 -38.48
N ALA A 2 -11.66 12.24 -38.34
CA ALA A 2 -11.12 11.36 -37.30
C ALA A 2 -11.39 11.88 -35.90
N ALA A 3 -11.33 13.19 -35.63
CA ALA A 3 -11.57 13.80 -34.35
C ALA A 3 -13.03 13.69 -33.87
N VAL A 4 -13.98 13.63 -34.78
CA VAL A 4 -15.42 13.45 -34.52
C VAL A 4 -15.70 12.01 -34.12
N HIS A 5 -15.10 11.03 -34.81
CA HIS A 5 -15.23 9.60 -34.46
C HIS A 5 -14.68 9.26 -33.09
N VAL A 6 -13.54 9.85 -32.67
CA VAL A 6 -12.93 9.69 -31.34
C VAL A 6 -13.84 10.24 -30.25
N ARG A 7 -14.52 11.39 -30.48
CA ARG A 7 -15.48 11.93 -29.53
C ARG A 7 -16.71 11.04 -29.35
N HIS A 8 -17.26 10.50 -30.42
CA HIS A 8 -18.43 9.61 -30.37
C HIS A 8 -18.13 8.29 -29.62
N GLY A 9 -16.98 7.68 -29.85
CA GLY A 9 -16.55 6.47 -29.13
C GLY A 9 -16.41 6.71 -27.62
N ARG A 10 -15.86 7.84 -27.20
CA ARG A 10 -15.75 8.23 -25.78
C ARG A 10 -17.11 8.39 -25.09
N TYR A 11 -18.04 9.06 -25.74
CA TYR A 11 -19.39 9.26 -25.20
C TYR A 11 -20.13 7.93 -25.02
N ARG A 12 -20.02 7.03 -26.00
CA ARG A 12 -20.65 5.70 -25.94
C ARG A 12 -20.10 4.87 -24.77
N THR A 13 -18.78 4.81 -24.61
CA THR A 13 -18.13 4.06 -23.53
C THR A 13 -18.47 4.62 -22.15
N VAL A 14 -18.42 5.93 -21.96
CA VAL A 14 -18.81 6.58 -20.69
C VAL A 14 -20.29 6.33 -20.36
N HIS A 15 -21.16 6.35 -21.36
CA HIS A 15 -22.57 6.07 -21.16
C HIS A 15 -22.85 4.62 -20.76
N LEU A 16 -22.20 3.64 -21.40
CA LEU A 16 -22.28 2.22 -21.05
C LEU A 16 -21.80 1.94 -19.62
N VAL A 17 -20.65 2.50 -19.27
CA VAL A 17 -20.11 2.35 -17.91
C VAL A 17 -21.02 2.96 -16.85
N ASN A 18 -21.58 4.14 -17.11
CA ASN A 18 -22.53 4.77 -16.18
C ASN A 18 -23.81 3.96 -16.03
N ARG A 19 -24.32 3.35 -17.10
CA ARG A 19 -25.46 2.43 -17.04
C ARG A 19 -25.14 1.22 -16.18
N LEU A 20 -24.00 0.58 -16.42
CA LEU A 20 -23.57 -0.59 -15.67
C LEU A 20 -23.35 -0.27 -14.18
N LEU A 21 -22.72 0.84 -13.86
CA LEU A 21 -22.54 1.28 -12.45
C LEU A 21 -23.87 1.49 -11.73
N ARG A 22 -24.86 2.07 -12.41
CA ARG A 22 -26.22 2.23 -11.84
C ARG A 22 -26.87 0.87 -11.58
N LYS A 23 -26.80 -0.06 -12.53
CA LYS A 23 -27.36 -1.41 -12.38
C LYS A 23 -26.68 -2.18 -11.23
N ILE A 24 -25.35 -2.13 -11.15
CA ILE A 24 -24.60 -2.74 -10.05
C ILE A 24 -25.05 -2.16 -8.70
N LYS A 25 -25.24 -0.84 -8.61
CA LYS A 25 -25.74 -0.19 -7.40
C LYS A 25 -27.13 -0.70 -7.01
N TYR A 26 -28.06 -0.79 -7.98
CA TYR A 26 -29.40 -1.33 -7.71
C TYR A 26 -29.38 -2.79 -7.25
N ILE A 27 -28.48 -3.64 -7.81
CA ILE A 27 -28.34 -5.02 -7.36
C ILE A 27 -27.79 -5.09 -5.93
N GLN A 28 -26.85 -4.21 -5.57
CA GLN A 28 -26.36 -4.09 -4.19
C GLN A 28 -27.45 -3.62 -3.22
N GLU A 29 -28.39 -2.80 -3.68
CA GLU A 29 -29.55 -2.35 -2.93
C GLU A 29 -30.70 -3.38 -2.88
N GLY A 30 -30.51 -4.57 -3.48
CA GLY A 30 -31.43 -5.71 -3.41
C GLY A 30 -32.28 -5.93 -4.66
N ALA A 31 -32.01 -5.26 -5.78
CA ALA A 31 -32.66 -5.53 -7.05
C ALA A 31 -32.21 -6.90 -7.63
N GLU A 32 -33.09 -7.55 -8.41
CA GLU A 32 -32.73 -8.79 -9.08
C GLU A 32 -31.74 -8.55 -10.23
N PHE A 33 -30.88 -9.54 -10.45
CA PHE A 33 -30.00 -9.57 -11.60
C PHE A 33 -30.81 -9.95 -12.85
N ASP A 34 -30.92 -9.02 -13.79
CA ASP A 34 -31.72 -9.16 -15.00
C ASP A 34 -30.84 -9.37 -16.25
N GLU A 35 -31.47 -9.91 -17.33
CA GLU A 35 -30.84 -10.16 -18.60
C GLU A 35 -30.19 -8.90 -19.22
N GLU A 36 -30.82 -7.72 -19.01
CA GLU A 36 -30.26 -6.45 -19.44
C GLU A 36 -28.92 -6.13 -18.74
N THR A 37 -28.78 -6.52 -17.50
CA THR A 37 -27.53 -6.35 -16.73
C THR A 37 -26.45 -7.30 -17.26
N GLU A 38 -26.83 -8.54 -17.59
CA GLU A 38 -25.92 -9.53 -18.19
C GLU A 38 -25.40 -9.06 -19.55
N ASP A 39 -26.28 -8.60 -20.42
CA ASP A 39 -25.93 -8.05 -21.73
C ASP A 39 -25.00 -6.84 -21.61
N LEU A 40 -25.26 -5.96 -20.64
CA LEU A 40 -24.44 -4.77 -20.38
C LEU A 40 -23.03 -5.15 -19.90
N ILE A 41 -22.94 -6.15 -19.04
CA ILE A 41 -21.66 -6.67 -18.56
C ILE A 41 -20.89 -7.32 -19.72
N GLN A 42 -21.58 -8.13 -20.53
CA GLN A 42 -20.98 -8.76 -21.71
C GLN A 42 -20.49 -7.71 -22.71
N GLU A 43 -21.26 -6.65 -22.98
CA GLU A 43 -20.87 -5.56 -23.89
C GLU A 43 -19.64 -4.81 -23.35
N VAL A 44 -19.56 -4.58 -22.04
CA VAL A 44 -18.45 -3.87 -21.39
C VAL A 44 -17.20 -4.72 -21.28
N LEU A 45 -17.32 -5.97 -20.86
CA LEU A 45 -16.19 -6.87 -20.61
C LEU A 45 -15.78 -7.67 -21.86
N GLY A 46 -16.61 -7.70 -22.91
CA GLY A 46 -16.36 -8.45 -24.14
C GLY A 46 -16.39 -9.98 -23.98
N ARG A 47 -16.99 -10.49 -22.88
CA ARG A 47 -17.14 -11.91 -22.58
C ARG A 47 -18.44 -12.20 -21.88
N ARG A 48 -19.02 -13.38 -22.12
CA ARG A 48 -20.16 -13.89 -21.35
C ARG A 48 -19.74 -14.22 -19.92
N ILE A 49 -20.65 -13.98 -18.98
CA ILE A 49 -20.54 -14.44 -17.62
C ILE A 49 -21.11 -15.85 -17.59
N GLU A 50 -20.34 -16.82 -17.11
CA GLU A 50 -20.81 -18.17 -16.90
C GLU A 50 -21.81 -18.20 -15.73
N ASP A 51 -22.84 -19.08 -15.78
CA ASP A 51 -23.95 -19.12 -14.82
C ASP A 51 -23.48 -19.23 -13.34
N GLU A 52 -22.38 -19.92 -13.08
CA GLU A 52 -21.78 -20.00 -11.75
C GLU A 52 -21.22 -18.67 -11.24
N ALA A 53 -20.78 -17.80 -12.15
CA ALA A 53 -20.29 -16.48 -11.79
C ALA A 53 -21.42 -15.49 -11.45
N ILE A 54 -22.64 -15.72 -11.95
CA ILE A 54 -23.83 -14.92 -11.64
C ILE A 54 -24.23 -15.04 -10.16
N ILE A 55 -24.09 -16.24 -9.58
CA ILE A 55 -24.36 -16.46 -8.16
C ILE A 55 -23.38 -15.68 -7.26
N ASP A 56 -22.15 -15.50 -7.73
CA ASP A 56 -21.13 -14.74 -7.02
C ASP A 56 -21.18 -13.23 -7.27
N ILE A 57 -21.93 -12.74 -8.25
CA ILE A 57 -22.11 -11.27 -8.41
C ILE A 57 -22.81 -10.65 -7.18
N LYS A 58 -23.70 -11.37 -6.51
CA LYS A 58 -24.23 -10.94 -5.20
C LYS A 58 -23.17 -10.94 -4.08
N LYS A 59 -22.10 -11.74 -4.27
CA LYS A 59 -20.95 -11.87 -3.35
C LYS A 59 -19.68 -11.24 -3.90
N LEU A 60 -19.61 -10.94 -5.22
CA LEU A 60 -18.50 -10.22 -5.82
C LEU A 60 -18.33 -8.92 -5.06
N SER A 61 -17.17 -8.78 -4.45
CA SER A 61 -16.81 -7.48 -3.92
C SER A 61 -16.96 -6.49 -5.08
N PHE A 62 -17.72 -5.43 -4.88
CA PHE A 62 -17.86 -4.29 -5.80
C PHE A 62 -16.50 -3.92 -6.43
N THR A 63 -15.42 -4.19 -5.75
CA THR A 63 -14.04 -3.98 -6.12
C THR A 63 -13.61 -4.71 -7.40
N ASP A 64 -13.95 -5.99 -7.59
CA ASP A 64 -13.43 -6.77 -8.73
C ASP A 64 -14.20 -6.49 -10.02
N THR A 65 -15.52 -6.33 -9.92
CA THR A 65 -16.33 -5.87 -11.05
C THR A 65 -15.96 -4.43 -11.43
N PHE A 66 -15.75 -3.56 -10.46
CA PHE A 66 -15.30 -2.19 -10.70
C PHE A 66 -13.90 -2.14 -11.33
N LYS A 67 -12.97 -2.97 -10.89
CA LYS A 67 -11.64 -3.12 -11.51
C LYS A 67 -11.76 -3.51 -12.99
N SER A 68 -12.56 -4.53 -13.28
CA SER A 68 -12.74 -5.02 -14.66
C SER A 68 -13.37 -3.95 -15.58
N ILE A 69 -14.35 -3.20 -15.08
CA ILE A 69 -14.98 -2.09 -15.80
C ILE A 69 -13.98 -0.95 -16.01
N LEU A 70 -13.26 -0.58 -14.97
CA LEU A 70 -12.26 0.47 -15.05
C LEU A 70 -11.15 0.11 -16.04
N GLN A 71 -10.70 -1.14 -16.02
CA GLN A 71 -9.70 -1.66 -16.97
C GLN A 71 -10.21 -1.54 -18.41
N TYR A 72 -11.44 -1.95 -18.69
CA TYR A 72 -12.04 -1.84 -20.01
C TYR A 72 -12.14 -0.38 -20.48
N VAL A 73 -12.66 0.51 -19.63
CA VAL A 73 -12.79 1.95 -19.95
C VAL A 73 -11.44 2.57 -20.24
N LEU A 74 -10.47 2.20 -19.43
CA LEU A 74 -9.11 2.70 -19.54
C LEU A 74 -8.44 2.17 -20.82
N GLU A 75 -8.60 0.88 -21.16
CA GLU A 75 -8.12 0.30 -22.41
C GLU A 75 -8.74 0.99 -23.63
N GLN A 76 -10.04 1.25 -23.61
CA GLN A 76 -10.72 1.96 -24.71
C GLN A 76 -10.27 3.42 -24.84
N SER A 77 -10.06 4.09 -23.71
CA SER A 77 -9.56 5.47 -23.69
C SER A 77 -8.12 5.57 -24.22
N VAL A 78 -7.32 4.53 -24.00
CA VAL A 78 -5.90 4.46 -24.34
C VAL A 78 -5.65 4.04 -25.79
N ARG A 79 -6.45 3.15 -26.35
CA ARG A 79 -6.35 2.80 -27.79
C ARG A 79 -6.41 4.03 -28.69
N ASN A 80 -7.07 5.09 -28.21
CA ASN A 80 -7.26 6.34 -28.93
C ASN A 80 -6.39 7.51 -28.44
N SER A 81 -5.52 7.29 -27.44
CA SER A 81 -4.65 8.34 -26.91
C SER A 81 -3.34 8.40 -27.69
N THR A 82 -3.00 9.59 -28.17
CA THR A 82 -1.70 9.88 -28.79
C THR A 82 -0.59 10.03 -27.73
N ASN A 83 -0.95 10.15 -26.45
CA ASN A 83 0.02 10.30 -25.37
C ASN A 83 0.52 8.92 -24.87
N PRO A 84 1.81 8.57 -25.10
CA PRO A 84 2.36 7.27 -24.70
C PRO A 84 2.30 7.02 -23.20
N ILE A 85 2.37 8.08 -22.37
CA ILE A 85 2.31 7.99 -20.90
C ILE A 85 0.92 7.57 -20.48
N LEU A 86 -0.13 8.24 -20.96
CA LEU A 86 -1.51 7.87 -20.68
C LEU A 86 -1.81 6.44 -21.12
N ARG A 87 -1.37 6.07 -22.34
CA ARG A 87 -1.54 4.71 -22.86
C ARG A 87 -0.92 3.66 -21.95
N HIS A 88 0.19 3.97 -21.35
CA HIS A 88 0.95 3.04 -20.52
C HIS A 88 0.42 2.98 -19.06
N VAL A 89 0.11 4.12 -18.47
CA VAL A 89 -0.53 4.22 -17.15
C VAL A 89 -1.87 3.46 -17.14
N TYR A 90 -2.67 3.67 -18.16
CA TYR A 90 -3.98 3.05 -18.22
C TYR A 90 -3.95 1.54 -18.46
N LYS A 91 -3.00 1.03 -19.23
CA LYS A 91 -2.88 -0.42 -19.49
C LYS A 91 -2.57 -1.23 -18.23
N ASN A 92 -1.94 -0.60 -17.23
CA ASN A 92 -1.44 -1.24 -16.02
C ASN A 92 -2.04 -0.64 -14.73
N LEU A 93 -3.07 0.20 -14.82
CA LEU A 93 -3.61 0.96 -13.67
C LEU A 93 -4.15 0.06 -12.54
N LEU A 94 -4.45 -1.19 -12.83
CA LEU A 94 -5.00 -2.14 -11.87
C LEU A 94 -3.96 -3.09 -11.31
N ASP A 95 -2.80 -3.15 -11.93
CA ASP A 95 -1.64 -3.84 -11.38
C ASP A 95 -0.59 -2.81 -10.97
N ILE A 96 -0.87 -2.20 -9.80
CA ILE A 96 0.02 -1.18 -9.21
C ILE A 96 1.40 -1.77 -8.97
N GLU A 97 1.51 -3.05 -8.64
CA GLU A 97 2.77 -3.71 -8.41
C GLU A 97 3.58 -3.84 -9.69
N ASP A 98 2.99 -4.37 -10.76
CA ASP A 98 3.62 -4.45 -12.09
C ASP A 98 3.98 -3.07 -12.64
N LEU A 99 3.09 -2.10 -12.44
CA LEU A 99 3.30 -0.72 -12.82
C LEU A 99 4.52 -0.14 -12.08
N MET A 100 4.57 -0.31 -10.77
CA MET A 100 5.67 0.18 -9.95
C MET A 100 6.97 -0.53 -10.30
N VAL A 101 6.99 -1.86 -10.47
CA VAL A 101 8.18 -2.62 -10.92
C VAL A 101 8.68 -2.10 -12.26
N LYS A 102 7.79 -1.96 -13.24
CA LYS A 102 8.15 -1.57 -14.60
C LYS A 102 8.73 -0.15 -14.67
N TYR A 103 8.09 0.80 -14.01
CA TYR A 103 8.55 2.19 -14.01
C TYR A 103 9.70 2.43 -13.07
N PHE A 104 9.83 1.60 -12.07
CA PHE A 104 10.95 1.64 -11.15
C PHE A 104 12.23 1.16 -11.82
N ILE A 105 12.16 0.09 -12.59
CA ILE A 105 13.26 -0.37 -13.46
C ILE A 105 13.48 0.67 -14.58
N GLY A 106 12.41 1.26 -15.11
CA GLY A 106 12.45 2.33 -16.10
C GLY A 106 13.22 3.57 -15.68
N PHE A 107 13.23 3.88 -14.37
CA PHE A 107 14.09 4.94 -13.83
C PHE A 107 15.57 4.72 -14.14
N TYR A 108 16.03 3.48 -14.11
CA TYR A 108 17.41 3.13 -14.47
C TYR A 108 17.67 3.09 -15.99
N THR A 109 16.61 3.02 -16.81
CA THR A 109 16.73 3.05 -18.29
C THR A 109 16.88 4.45 -18.86
N ARG A 110 16.78 5.49 -18.03
CA ARG A 110 16.89 6.92 -18.40
C ARG A 110 15.91 7.40 -19.48
N LYS A 111 14.76 6.76 -19.62
CA LYS A 111 13.71 7.25 -20.51
C LYS A 111 12.86 8.29 -19.78
N ASP A 112 12.82 9.52 -20.27
CA ASP A 112 12.05 10.62 -19.68
C ASP A 112 10.58 10.30 -19.46
N SER A 113 9.98 9.52 -20.38
CA SER A 113 8.59 9.07 -20.22
C SER A 113 8.36 8.22 -18.98
N ASP A 114 9.31 7.35 -18.66
CA ASP A 114 9.20 6.41 -17.54
C ASP A 114 9.40 7.15 -16.22
N ILE A 115 10.33 8.11 -16.19
CA ILE A 115 10.55 8.99 -15.03
C ILE A 115 9.30 9.82 -14.71
N LYS A 116 8.70 10.44 -15.73
CA LYS A 116 7.47 11.24 -15.56
C LYS A 116 6.32 10.40 -15.00
N THR A 117 6.15 9.17 -15.51
CA THR A 117 5.12 8.27 -15.03
C THR A 117 5.38 7.84 -13.59
N TYR A 118 6.61 7.51 -13.24
CA TYR A 118 6.99 7.17 -11.88
C TYR A 118 6.69 8.33 -10.90
N VAL A 119 7.10 9.55 -11.24
CA VAL A 119 6.82 10.75 -10.43
C VAL A 119 5.32 10.93 -10.22
N TYR A 120 4.54 10.84 -11.29
CA TYR A 120 3.09 10.99 -11.22
C TYR A 120 2.43 9.96 -10.31
N ILE A 121 2.76 8.66 -10.50
CA ILE A 121 2.17 7.58 -9.69
C ILE A 121 2.60 7.68 -8.23
N SER A 122 3.85 8.02 -7.96
CA SER A 122 4.35 8.17 -6.60
C SER A 122 3.61 9.28 -5.84
N TRP A 123 3.38 10.42 -6.47
CA TRP A 123 2.62 11.51 -5.86
C TRP A 123 1.12 11.22 -5.76
N MET A 124 0.54 10.50 -6.71
CA MET A 124 -0.86 10.04 -6.59
C MET A 124 -1.03 9.09 -5.41
N LEU A 125 -0.13 8.12 -5.25
CA LEU A 125 -0.16 7.20 -4.12
C LEU A 125 0.01 7.96 -2.79
N TRP A 126 0.95 8.91 -2.74
CA TRP A 126 1.15 9.76 -1.59
C TRP A 126 -0.12 10.55 -1.23
N ALA A 127 -0.72 11.22 -2.20
CA ALA A 127 -1.94 12.02 -1.98
C ALA A 127 -3.10 11.15 -1.49
N PHE A 128 -3.29 9.96 -2.11
CA PHE A 128 -4.32 9.02 -1.69
C PHE A 128 -4.13 8.57 -0.23
N LEU A 129 -2.91 8.16 0.13
CA LEU A 129 -2.60 7.71 1.49
C LEU A 129 -2.71 8.86 2.50
N LYS A 130 -2.28 10.07 2.13
CA LYS A 130 -2.38 11.27 2.96
C LYS A 130 -3.83 11.65 3.24
N GLU A 131 -4.72 11.57 2.23
CA GLU A 131 -6.15 11.79 2.43
C GLU A 131 -6.77 10.71 3.33
N LYS A 132 -6.36 9.45 3.21
CA LYS A 132 -6.80 8.38 4.12
C LYS A 132 -6.34 8.61 5.55
N GLU A 133 -5.11 9.02 5.74
CA GLU A 133 -4.57 9.41 7.05
C GLU A 133 -5.39 10.54 7.67
N LYS A 134 -5.67 11.59 6.89
CA LYS A 134 -6.48 12.74 7.33
C LYS A 134 -7.91 12.35 7.72
N GLN A 135 -8.53 11.42 6.96
CA GLN A 135 -9.85 10.89 7.30
C GLN A 135 -9.84 10.20 8.67
N VAL A 136 -8.79 9.40 8.97
CA VAL A 136 -8.64 8.73 10.26
C VAL A 136 -8.43 9.74 11.40
N PHE A 137 -7.65 10.81 11.20
CA PHE A 137 -7.47 11.85 12.20
C PHE A 137 -8.73 12.66 12.49
N ASN A 138 -9.55 12.90 11.46
CA ASN A 138 -10.79 13.67 11.60
C ASN A 138 -11.95 12.84 12.16
N ASP A 139 -11.79 11.52 12.25
CA ASP A 139 -12.78 10.64 12.86
C ASP A 139 -12.61 10.65 14.38
N GLU A 140 -13.43 11.43 15.07
CA GLU A 140 -13.42 11.55 16.53
C GLU A 140 -13.71 10.21 17.24
N THR A 141 -14.28 9.23 16.54
CA THR A 141 -14.56 7.88 17.08
C THR A 141 -13.34 6.95 16.97
N ASN A 142 -12.37 7.29 16.17
CA ASN A 142 -11.19 6.47 15.93
C ASN A 142 -10.01 6.88 16.83
N HIS A 143 -9.97 6.31 18.02
CA HIS A 143 -8.92 6.61 19.01
C HIS A 143 -7.56 5.95 18.74
N LEU A 144 -7.41 5.20 17.64
CA LEU A 144 -6.18 4.44 17.31
C LEU A 144 -5.61 3.70 18.53
N PRO A 145 -6.38 2.78 19.15
CA PRO A 145 -6.08 2.24 20.47
C PRO A 145 -4.71 1.52 20.53
N PHE A 146 -4.29 0.90 19.42
CA PHE A 146 -2.96 0.31 19.30
C PHE A 146 -1.85 1.37 19.47
N TYR A 147 -1.92 2.47 18.70
CA TYR A 147 -0.89 3.51 18.75
C TYR A 147 -0.87 4.25 20.11
N SER A 148 -2.02 4.33 20.81
CA SER A 148 -2.08 4.96 22.12
C SER A 148 -1.30 4.21 23.22
N GLN A 149 -0.96 2.94 23.00
CA GLN A 149 -0.19 2.10 23.90
C GLN A 149 1.33 2.26 23.74
N LEU A 150 1.79 2.89 22.64
CA LEU A 150 3.22 3.07 22.39
C LEU A 150 3.82 4.04 23.41
N GLN A 151 5.01 3.69 23.94
CA GLN A 151 5.71 4.48 24.95
C GLN A 151 6.96 5.12 24.34
N ASP A 152 7.34 6.29 24.84
CA ASP A 152 8.44 7.10 24.30
C ASP A 152 9.81 6.43 24.41
N ASP A 153 9.98 5.51 25.37
CA ASP A 153 11.20 4.73 25.58
C ASP A 153 11.29 3.47 24.72
N TRP A 154 10.25 3.17 23.94
CA TRP A 154 10.26 2.02 23.04
C TRP A 154 10.93 2.33 21.70
N ASN A 155 11.62 1.34 21.17
CA ASN A 155 12.11 1.37 19.80
C ASN A 155 10.99 0.95 18.85
N ILE A 156 10.46 1.89 18.10
CA ILE A 156 9.37 1.64 17.16
C ILE A 156 9.90 1.54 15.72
N ILE A 157 9.61 0.41 15.08
CA ILE A 157 9.88 0.20 13.66
C ILE A 157 8.54 -0.05 12.97
N THR A 158 8.18 0.79 12.01
CA THR A 158 6.91 0.68 11.29
C THR A 158 7.13 0.45 9.79
N PHE A 159 6.27 -0.37 9.22
CA PHE A 159 6.16 -0.59 7.76
C PHE A 159 5.06 0.27 7.14
N ASN A 160 4.22 0.88 7.98
CA ASN A 160 3.21 1.82 7.54
C ASN A 160 3.85 3.15 7.16
N TYR A 161 3.33 3.77 6.11
CA TYR A 161 3.81 5.08 5.64
C TYR A 161 3.22 6.24 6.43
N THR A 162 2.10 6.01 7.14
CA THR A 162 1.33 7.04 7.87
C THR A 162 2.06 7.55 9.11
N SER A 163 1.77 8.77 9.52
CA SER A 163 2.47 9.46 10.63
C SER A 163 2.04 9.00 12.02
N PHE A 164 1.09 8.06 12.16
CA PHE A 164 0.52 7.65 13.45
C PHE A 164 1.57 7.23 14.48
N ALA A 165 2.58 6.43 14.09
CA ALA A 165 3.64 6.02 14.99
C ALA A 165 4.48 7.23 15.46
N ARG A 166 4.85 8.15 14.54
CA ARG A 166 5.65 9.34 14.82
C ARG A 166 4.96 10.30 15.78
N GLN A 167 3.64 10.44 15.68
CA GLN A 167 2.88 11.30 16.60
C GLN A 167 2.93 10.83 18.06
N LYS A 168 3.18 9.54 18.27
CA LYS A 168 3.31 8.95 19.61
C LYS A 168 4.76 8.83 20.04
N VAL A 169 5.62 8.37 19.14
CA VAL A 169 7.04 8.18 19.41
C VAL A 169 7.84 8.87 18.30
N ALA A 170 8.37 10.05 18.59
CA ALA A 170 9.03 10.92 17.60
C ALA A 170 10.19 10.24 16.84
N ASN A 171 10.91 9.32 17.49
CA ASN A 171 12.04 8.59 16.92
C ASN A 171 11.65 7.29 16.21
N SER A 172 10.36 7.10 15.89
CA SER A 172 9.91 5.92 15.12
C SER A 172 10.67 5.76 13.81
N LYS A 173 11.11 4.55 13.51
CA LYS A 173 11.82 4.20 12.27
C LYS A 173 10.84 3.72 11.22
N TYR A 174 10.81 4.39 10.09
CA TYR A 174 9.96 4.06 8.94
C TYR A 174 10.74 3.19 7.96
N PHE A 175 10.58 1.89 8.06
CA PHE A 175 11.38 0.92 7.29
C PHE A 175 11.19 1.05 5.78
N HIS A 176 9.98 1.37 5.35
CA HIS A 176 9.62 1.59 3.95
C HIS A 176 9.48 3.08 3.57
N GLY A 177 9.96 3.97 4.42
CA GLY A 177 9.75 5.40 4.26
C GLY A 177 8.42 5.88 4.80
N SER A 178 8.15 7.18 4.66
CA SER A 178 6.98 7.82 5.26
C SER A 178 6.33 8.83 4.31
N LEU A 179 5.05 9.12 4.55
CA LEU A 179 4.34 10.21 3.87
C LEU A 179 4.92 11.58 4.24
N PHE A 180 5.69 11.64 5.31
CA PHE A 180 6.29 12.87 5.84
C PHE A 180 7.55 13.30 5.09
N ASP A 181 8.13 12.41 4.28
CA ASP A 181 9.41 12.62 3.64
C ASP A 181 9.31 12.57 2.12
N TYR A 182 10.22 13.29 1.44
CA TYR A 182 10.37 13.27 -0.01
C TYR A 182 11.85 13.30 -0.41
N ILE A 183 12.16 12.86 -1.62
CA ILE A 183 13.53 12.67 -2.10
C ILE A 183 13.73 13.46 -3.39
N ASN A 184 14.82 14.20 -3.48
CA ASN A 184 15.31 14.70 -4.75
C ASN A 184 16.00 13.56 -5.51
N MET A 185 15.50 13.21 -6.69
CA MET A 185 15.96 12.06 -7.46
C MET A 185 17.37 12.21 -8.02
N TYR A 186 17.87 13.42 -8.22
CA TYR A 186 19.20 13.67 -8.76
C TYR A 186 20.31 13.56 -7.71
N ASN A 187 20.18 14.32 -6.63
CA ASN A 187 21.20 14.35 -5.58
C ASN A 187 20.97 13.36 -4.45
N ARG A 188 19.83 12.61 -4.49
CA ARG A 188 19.46 11.57 -3.53
C ARG A 188 19.26 12.07 -2.10
N THR A 189 19.13 13.37 -1.91
CA THR A 189 18.82 13.93 -0.59
C THR A 189 17.38 13.68 -0.23
N MET A 190 17.15 13.24 1.01
CA MET A 190 15.84 13.12 1.62
C MET A 190 15.55 14.38 2.42
N MET A 191 14.38 14.92 2.25
CA MET A 191 13.86 16.11 2.92
C MET A 191 12.53 15.74 3.57
N SER A 192 12.15 16.46 4.62
CA SER A 192 10.87 16.28 5.32
C SER A 192 9.99 17.51 5.12
N PHE A 193 8.68 17.31 5.15
CA PHE A 193 7.75 18.43 5.29
C PHE A 193 7.93 19.08 6.66
N GLU A 194 7.69 20.37 6.74
CA GLU A 194 7.54 21.02 8.04
C GLU A 194 6.32 20.44 8.76
N GLU A 195 6.47 20.15 10.05
CA GLU A 195 5.46 19.40 10.81
C GLU A 195 4.10 20.11 10.82
N ASN A 196 4.12 21.42 11.06
CA ASN A 196 2.90 22.23 11.04
C ASN A 196 2.21 22.21 9.67
N ASP A 197 2.98 22.31 8.59
CA ASP A 197 2.45 22.26 7.23
C ASP A 197 1.86 20.89 6.92
N TYR A 198 2.55 19.81 7.32
CA TYR A 198 2.10 18.46 7.07
C TYR A 198 0.73 18.15 7.68
N TYR A 199 0.48 18.58 8.92
CA TYR A 199 -0.77 18.27 9.60
C TYR A 199 -1.91 19.25 9.30
N ASN A 200 -1.61 20.51 9.04
CA ASN A 200 -2.62 21.56 8.97
C ASN A 200 -2.91 22.09 7.56
N THR A 201 -2.11 21.69 6.55
CA THR A 201 -2.32 22.12 5.17
C THR A 201 -3.14 21.10 4.39
N ASP A 202 -3.95 21.58 3.45
CA ASP A 202 -4.64 20.70 2.50
C ASP A 202 -3.65 19.87 1.68
N THR A 203 -4.01 18.62 1.37
CA THR A 203 -3.11 17.69 0.67
C THR A 203 -2.67 18.22 -0.69
N PHE A 204 -3.58 18.84 -1.44
CA PHE A 204 -3.26 19.37 -2.75
C PHE A 204 -2.36 20.62 -2.64
N GLU A 205 -2.67 21.51 -1.72
CA GLU A 205 -1.84 22.69 -1.45
C GLU A 205 -0.44 22.31 -0.97
N LEU A 206 -0.33 21.31 -0.09
CA LEU A 206 0.94 20.78 0.37
C LEU A 206 1.77 20.19 -0.78
N PHE A 207 1.11 19.44 -1.66
CA PHE A 207 1.73 18.92 -2.89
C PHE A 207 2.22 20.06 -3.78
N GLU A 208 1.40 21.07 -4.06
CA GLU A 208 1.79 22.19 -4.92
C GLU A 208 2.99 22.96 -4.38
N ARG A 209 3.06 23.19 -3.08
CA ARG A 209 4.19 23.86 -2.43
C ARG A 209 5.53 23.15 -2.68
N ILE A 210 5.51 21.82 -2.76
CA ILE A 210 6.73 21.02 -2.98
C ILE A 210 6.95 20.74 -4.47
N ALA A 211 5.91 20.36 -5.22
CA ALA A 211 6.03 19.94 -6.60
C ALA A 211 6.36 21.11 -7.53
N THR A 212 5.64 22.22 -7.42
CA THR A 212 5.80 23.39 -8.33
C THR A 212 7.25 23.91 -8.42
N PRO A 213 7.97 24.15 -7.30
CA PRO A 213 9.35 24.62 -7.37
C PRO A 213 10.37 23.52 -7.64
N ASN A 214 10.02 22.23 -7.46
CA ASN A 214 10.98 21.13 -7.42
C ASN A 214 10.71 20.02 -8.44
N ILE A 215 9.71 20.15 -9.30
CA ILE A 215 9.47 19.24 -10.42
C ILE A 215 9.59 19.99 -11.73
N ASP A 216 10.72 19.83 -12.38
CA ASP A 216 11.00 20.39 -13.69
C ASP A 216 11.70 19.33 -14.54
N PHE A 217 11.04 18.91 -15.62
CA PHE A 217 11.52 17.90 -16.55
C PHE A 217 12.37 18.46 -17.69
N THR A 218 12.76 19.73 -17.63
CA THR A 218 13.71 20.29 -18.59
C THR A 218 15.11 19.72 -18.33
N GLU A 219 15.86 19.46 -19.40
CA GLU A 219 17.19 18.83 -19.31
C GLU A 219 18.17 19.60 -18.42
N SER A 220 17.96 20.91 -18.25
CA SER A 220 18.83 21.79 -17.49
C SER A 220 18.52 21.84 -15.98
N SER A 221 17.33 21.46 -15.54
CA SER A 221 16.87 21.83 -14.20
C SER A 221 17.33 20.90 -13.10
N LYS A 222 17.51 19.59 -13.39
CA LYS A 222 17.82 18.54 -12.41
C LYS A 222 16.95 18.59 -11.13
N LYS A 223 15.71 19.03 -11.28
CA LYS A 223 14.74 19.18 -10.19
C LYS A 223 13.62 18.18 -10.36
N ILE A 224 13.75 17.02 -9.74
CA ILE A 224 12.66 16.03 -9.64
C ILE A 224 12.61 15.53 -8.21
N VAL A 225 11.50 15.76 -7.54
CA VAL A 225 11.23 15.22 -6.21
C VAL A 225 10.10 14.19 -6.25
N VAL A 226 10.23 13.18 -5.42
CA VAL A 226 9.24 12.11 -5.24
C VAL A 226 9.04 11.83 -3.77
N PRO A 227 7.88 11.34 -3.35
CA PRO A 227 7.69 10.89 -1.97
C PRO A 227 8.72 9.83 -1.58
N ALA A 228 9.17 9.87 -0.33
CA ALA A 228 10.12 8.90 0.20
C ALA A 228 9.40 7.61 0.63
N ILE A 229 8.77 6.95 -0.33
CA ILE A 229 8.00 5.72 -0.15
C ILE A 229 8.68 4.59 -0.92
N LEU A 230 9.03 3.52 -0.23
CA LEU A 230 9.42 2.26 -0.86
C LEU A 230 8.16 1.41 -1.06
N PRO A 231 7.75 1.16 -2.30
CA PRO A 231 6.57 0.34 -2.55
C PRO A 231 6.76 -1.09 -2.04
N PRO A 232 5.68 -1.84 -1.78
CA PRO A 232 5.73 -3.22 -1.31
C PRO A 232 6.15 -4.18 -2.43
N LEU A 233 7.29 -3.95 -3.02
CA LEU A 233 7.89 -4.75 -4.09
C LEU A 233 8.97 -5.66 -3.55
N ARG A 234 9.14 -6.82 -4.17
CA ARG A 234 10.21 -7.76 -3.83
C ARG A 234 11.60 -7.14 -4.02
N ILE A 235 11.76 -6.32 -5.06
CA ILE A 235 12.98 -5.54 -5.28
C ILE A 235 12.72 -4.12 -4.79
N LYS A 236 13.37 -3.74 -3.69
CA LYS A 236 13.20 -2.40 -3.10
C LYS A 236 14.06 -1.37 -3.83
N PRO A 237 13.44 -0.34 -4.32
CA PRO A 237 14.13 0.74 -5.04
C PRO A 237 14.74 1.78 -4.09
N VAL A 238 15.93 1.53 -3.64
CA VAL A 238 16.62 2.43 -2.71
C VAL A 238 17.12 3.68 -3.43
N LEU A 239 16.33 4.75 -3.38
CA LEU A 239 16.65 6.03 -4.00
C LEU A 239 17.55 6.93 -3.15
N SER A 240 17.66 6.68 -1.86
CA SER A 240 18.48 7.45 -0.93
C SER A 240 19.22 6.54 0.04
N SER A 241 20.46 6.88 0.37
CA SER A 241 21.24 6.19 1.41
C SER A 241 20.58 6.26 2.80
N ARG A 242 19.65 7.19 2.99
CA ARG A 242 18.87 7.31 4.24
C ARG A 242 18.08 6.04 4.55
N PHE A 243 17.56 5.33 3.53
CA PHE A 243 16.90 4.05 3.75
C PHE A 243 17.85 3.01 4.30
N ILE A 244 19.07 2.93 3.77
CA ILE A 244 20.10 2.00 4.26
C ILE A 244 20.44 2.31 5.71
N SER A 245 20.60 3.60 6.07
CA SER A 245 20.83 4.02 7.46
C SER A 245 19.67 3.61 8.37
N THR A 246 18.42 3.85 7.94
CA THR A 246 17.23 3.45 8.69
C THR A 246 17.16 1.93 8.90
N TRP A 247 17.46 1.13 7.88
CA TRP A 247 17.49 -0.33 7.99
C TRP A 247 18.58 -0.81 8.94
N TYR A 248 19.78 -0.23 8.85
CA TYR A 248 20.87 -0.54 9.76
C TYR A 248 20.52 -0.18 11.22
N GLU A 249 20.00 1.03 11.47
CA GLU A 249 19.56 1.46 12.79
C GLU A 249 18.44 0.55 13.33
N SER A 250 17.47 0.16 12.48
CA SER A 250 16.41 -0.78 12.84
C SER A 250 16.98 -2.15 13.23
N ALA A 251 17.94 -2.65 12.45
CA ALA A 251 18.62 -3.90 12.76
C ALA A 251 19.34 -3.84 14.11
N GLN A 252 20.06 -2.74 14.39
CA GLN A 252 20.73 -2.54 15.66
C GLN A 252 19.73 -2.50 16.83
N GLN A 253 18.61 -1.80 16.68
CA GLN A 253 17.55 -1.76 17.70
C GLN A 253 17.01 -3.16 18.01
N ILE A 254 16.71 -3.96 16.97
CA ILE A 254 16.22 -5.34 17.12
C ILE A 254 17.27 -6.23 17.79
N ILE A 255 18.52 -6.16 17.34
CA ILE A 255 19.62 -6.99 17.87
C ILE A 255 19.87 -6.70 19.34
N HIS A 256 19.73 -5.45 19.80
CA HIS A 256 19.96 -5.07 21.19
C HIS A 256 18.73 -5.15 22.10
N SER A 257 17.56 -5.48 21.54
CA SER A 257 16.32 -5.64 22.32
C SER A 257 16.24 -7.03 22.96
N ASP A 258 15.80 -7.12 24.20
CA ASP A 258 15.54 -8.40 24.87
C ASP A 258 14.18 -8.99 24.49
N LYS A 259 13.24 -8.11 24.14
CA LYS A 259 11.86 -8.45 23.77
C LYS A 259 11.48 -7.76 22.46
N ILE A 260 10.81 -8.49 21.58
CA ILE A 260 10.31 -8.00 20.29
C ILE A 260 8.81 -8.25 20.23
N ILE A 261 8.02 -7.21 20.00
CA ILE A 261 6.58 -7.30 19.76
C ILE A 261 6.31 -6.94 18.30
N ILE A 262 5.69 -7.87 17.57
CA ILE A 262 5.37 -7.71 16.14
C ILE A 262 3.85 -7.74 16.00
N ALA A 263 3.25 -6.69 15.46
CA ALA A 263 1.82 -6.59 15.26
C ALA A 263 1.47 -6.33 13.79
N GLY A 264 0.59 -7.17 13.19
CA GLY A 264 0.08 -6.99 11.85
C GLY A 264 1.13 -7.11 10.75
N TYR A 265 2.18 -7.92 10.94
CA TYR A 265 3.23 -8.13 9.94
C TYR A 265 3.11 -9.54 9.33
N SER A 266 3.03 -9.60 8.01
CA SER A 266 2.74 -10.86 7.29
C SER A 266 3.95 -11.76 7.04
N PHE A 267 5.16 -11.32 7.34
CA PHE A 267 6.43 -12.03 7.03
C PHE A 267 6.56 -12.38 5.54
N SER A 268 6.08 -11.49 4.69
CA SER A 268 6.11 -11.66 3.24
C SER A 268 7.56 -11.70 2.71
N ASN A 269 7.77 -12.49 1.65
CA ASN A 269 9.03 -12.50 0.92
C ASN A 269 9.36 -11.17 0.22
N THR A 270 8.40 -10.24 0.15
CA THR A 270 8.66 -8.87 -0.32
C THR A 270 9.53 -8.07 0.64
N ASP A 271 9.57 -8.49 1.92
CA ASP A 271 10.31 -7.83 3.00
C ASP A 271 11.49 -8.67 3.50
N GLU A 272 12.14 -9.36 2.58
CA GLU A 272 13.23 -10.29 2.87
C GLU A 272 14.40 -9.62 3.63
N HIS A 273 14.67 -8.34 3.39
CA HIS A 273 15.67 -7.59 4.14
C HIS A 273 15.36 -7.50 5.64
N PHE A 274 14.09 -7.38 6.00
CA PHE A 274 13.68 -7.37 7.39
C PHE A 274 13.59 -8.80 7.97
N ASN A 275 13.07 -9.73 7.20
CA ASN A 275 13.03 -11.14 7.57
C ASN A 275 14.42 -11.67 7.89
N ASP A 276 15.45 -11.21 7.16
CA ASP A 276 16.84 -11.58 7.40
C ASP A 276 17.37 -11.09 8.76
N ILE A 277 17.00 -9.87 9.15
CA ILE A 277 17.30 -9.34 10.49
C ILE A 277 16.66 -10.23 11.58
N LEU A 278 15.40 -10.63 11.37
CA LEU A 278 14.67 -11.45 12.32
C LEU A 278 15.24 -12.88 12.46
N ARG A 279 15.87 -13.44 11.41
CA ARG A 279 16.53 -14.76 11.48
C ARG A 279 17.57 -14.84 12.59
N GLY A 280 18.29 -13.75 12.83
CA GLY A 280 19.27 -13.64 13.89
C GLY A 280 18.69 -13.50 15.31
N CYS A 281 17.37 -13.44 15.48
CA CYS A 281 16.72 -13.11 16.77
C CYS A 281 15.99 -14.30 17.41
N ARG A 282 16.29 -15.54 17.02
CA ARG A 282 15.57 -16.75 17.48
C ARG A 282 15.64 -16.96 18.99
N ASP A 283 16.66 -16.48 19.64
CA ASP A 283 16.91 -16.59 21.10
C ASP A 283 16.15 -15.55 21.93
N LYS A 284 15.54 -14.55 21.28
CA LYS A 284 14.84 -13.46 21.96
C LYS A 284 13.39 -13.81 22.26
N ASN A 285 12.79 -13.12 23.23
CA ASN A 285 11.37 -13.21 23.52
C ASN A 285 10.58 -12.47 22.43
N ILE A 286 9.92 -13.22 21.52
CA ILE A 286 9.20 -12.68 20.38
C ILE A 286 7.70 -12.93 20.57
N TYR A 287 6.91 -11.87 20.55
CA TYR A 287 5.46 -11.90 20.56
C TYR A 287 4.93 -11.41 19.23
N ILE A 288 4.17 -12.25 18.53
CA ILE A 288 3.51 -11.90 17.26
C ILE A 288 2.01 -11.83 17.53
N ILE A 289 1.41 -10.69 17.23
CA ILE A 289 -0.02 -10.43 17.39
C ILE A 289 -0.65 -10.35 16.02
N ASP A 290 -1.49 -11.31 15.68
CA ASP A 290 -2.22 -11.34 14.41
C ASP A 290 -3.50 -12.17 14.56
N PRO A 291 -4.65 -11.75 14.01
CA PRO A 291 -5.88 -12.55 14.07
C PRO A 291 -5.79 -13.88 13.29
N ASN A 292 -4.86 -13.99 12.34
CA ASN A 292 -4.70 -15.13 11.43
C ASN A 292 -3.38 -15.88 11.64
N ILE A 293 -3.02 -16.18 12.90
CA ILE A 293 -1.72 -16.80 13.25
C ILE A 293 -1.45 -18.12 12.49
N ASP A 294 -2.48 -18.88 12.13
CA ASP A 294 -2.31 -20.14 11.40
C ASP A 294 -1.74 -19.92 9.98
N LEU A 295 -2.08 -18.80 9.33
CA LEU A 295 -1.52 -18.44 8.03
C LEU A 295 -0.06 -18.00 8.13
N LEU A 296 0.35 -17.42 9.26
CA LEU A 296 1.71 -16.96 9.46
C LEU A 296 2.71 -18.09 9.63
N ILE A 297 2.31 -19.25 10.17
CA ILE A 297 3.22 -20.37 10.46
C ILE A 297 4.02 -20.79 9.22
N ASN A 298 3.38 -20.81 8.04
CA ASN A 298 4.06 -21.15 6.79
C ASN A 298 5.17 -20.17 6.44
N ASN A 299 4.96 -18.87 6.69
CA ASN A 299 5.94 -17.83 6.45
C ASN A 299 7.05 -17.87 7.51
N LEU A 300 6.71 -18.13 8.77
CA LEU A 300 7.66 -18.28 9.88
C LEU A 300 8.59 -19.47 9.69
N HIS A 301 8.15 -20.52 8.99
CA HIS A 301 9.03 -21.64 8.63
C HIS A 301 10.25 -21.20 7.82
N SER A 302 10.09 -20.25 6.91
CA SER A 302 11.21 -19.72 6.10
C SER A 302 12.20 -18.87 6.91
N ILE A 303 11.78 -18.35 8.07
CA ILE A 303 12.58 -17.46 8.92
C ILE A 303 13.28 -18.24 10.03
N TRP A 304 12.53 -19.03 10.81
CA TRP A 304 13.03 -19.71 12.01
C TRP A 304 12.88 -21.23 11.97
N SER A 305 12.45 -21.82 10.84
CA SER A 305 12.26 -23.27 10.64
C SER A 305 11.20 -23.90 11.58
N TYR A 306 10.30 -23.10 12.18
CA TYR A 306 9.20 -23.65 12.95
C TYR A 306 8.15 -24.28 12.07
N ARG A 307 7.59 -25.44 12.51
CA ARG A 307 6.46 -26.12 11.91
C ARG A 307 5.26 -26.07 12.86
N ARG A 308 4.07 -26.37 12.36
CA ARG A 308 2.85 -26.38 13.20
C ARG A 308 3.00 -27.26 14.44
N ASP A 309 3.63 -28.42 14.32
CA ASP A 309 3.80 -29.40 15.40
C ASP A 309 4.80 -28.93 16.49
N ASP A 310 5.60 -27.92 16.21
CA ASP A 310 6.52 -27.34 17.19
C ASP A 310 5.80 -26.45 18.22
N PHE A 311 4.54 -26.07 17.92
CA PHE A 311 3.78 -25.15 18.77
C PHE A 311 2.85 -25.89 19.72
N SER A 312 2.89 -25.52 20.98
CA SER A 312 1.91 -25.87 22.01
C SER A 312 0.85 -24.79 22.19
N LEU A 313 -0.40 -25.21 22.42
CA LEU A 313 -1.49 -24.28 22.71
C LEU A 313 -1.37 -23.76 24.15
N THR A 314 -1.49 -22.45 24.32
CA THR A 314 -1.49 -21.74 25.60
C THR A 314 -2.40 -20.52 25.53
N SER A 315 -2.39 -19.66 26.55
CA SER A 315 -3.18 -18.44 26.58
C SER A 315 -2.34 -17.27 27.14
N ILE A 316 -2.40 -16.13 26.46
CA ILE A 316 -1.85 -14.86 26.96
C ILE A 316 -2.99 -13.83 26.95
N GLN A 317 -3.23 -13.16 28.08
CA GLN A 317 -4.31 -12.19 28.26
C GLN A 317 -5.69 -12.71 27.78
N ASN A 318 -6.00 -13.99 28.09
CA ASN A 318 -7.21 -14.71 27.66
C ASN A 318 -7.35 -14.89 26.13
N LYS A 319 -6.29 -14.69 25.37
CA LYS A 319 -6.26 -14.95 23.92
C LYS A 319 -5.55 -16.27 23.63
N GLU A 320 -6.10 -17.01 22.65
CA GLU A 320 -5.47 -18.23 22.13
C GLU A 320 -4.05 -17.90 21.66
N THR A 321 -3.07 -18.66 22.12
CA THR A 321 -1.67 -18.42 21.82
C THR A 321 -0.97 -19.72 21.47
N LEU A 322 -0.22 -19.73 20.39
CA LEU A 322 0.67 -20.80 20.00
C LEU A 322 2.10 -20.47 20.44
N LYS A 323 2.72 -21.33 21.22
CA LYS A 323 4.05 -21.10 21.78
C LYS A 323 5.04 -22.17 21.34
N ALA A 324 6.21 -21.72 20.86
CA ALA A 324 7.36 -22.57 20.55
C ALA A 324 8.65 -21.89 21.08
N GLY A 325 9.19 -22.43 22.16
CA GLY A 325 10.36 -21.82 22.84
C GLY A 325 10.07 -20.40 23.31
N SER A 326 10.86 -19.43 22.83
CA SER A 326 10.71 -18.00 23.12
C SER A 326 9.73 -17.27 22.19
N LEU A 327 9.19 -17.96 21.19
CA LEU A 327 8.21 -17.40 20.24
C LEU A 327 6.79 -17.65 20.71
N SER A 328 5.97 -16.60 20.73
CA SER A 328 4.53 -16.65 21.05
C SER A 328 3.71 -15.99 19.96
N LEU A 329 2.77 -16.74 19.34
CA LEU A 329 1.83 -16.24 18.36
C LEU A 329 0.47 -16.04 19.02
N ILE A 330 0.04 -14.80 19.18
CA ILE A 330 -1.19 -14.41 19.88
C ILE A 330 -2.27 -14.12 18.86
N LYS A 331 -3.35 -14.90 18.90
CA LYS A 331 -4.49 -14.76 18.00
C LYS A 331 -5.41 -13.64 18.50
N ALA A 332 -5.10 -12.43 18.04
CA ALA A 332 -5.84 -11.23 18.42
C ALA A 332 -5.58 -10.10 17.43
N SER A 333 -6.46 -9.12 17.40
CA SER A 333 -6.14 -7.80 16.84
C SER A 333 -5.19 -7.07 17.80
N ALA A 334 -4.36 -6.17 17.25
CA ALA A 334 -3.34 -5.48 18.04
C ALA A 334 -3.91 -4.59 19.16
N ASP A 335 -5.13 -4.08 18.98
CA ASP A 335 -5.88 -3.26 19.94
C ASP A 335 -6.52 -4.07 21.07
N GLU A 336 -6.59 -5.39 20.95
CA GLU A 336 -7.15 -6.30 21.97
C GLU A 336 -6.10 -6.76 23.00
N ILE A 337 -4.83 -6.43 22.80
CA ILE A 337 -3.70 -6.82 23.66
C ILE A 337 -3.11 -5.60 24.35
N ILE A 338 -2.88 -5.71 25.65
CA ILE A 338 -2.14 -4.69 26.42
C ILE A 338 -0.65 -4.95 26.24
N LEU A 339 0.00 -4.15 25.38
CA LEU A 339 1.40 -4.37 24.99
C LEU A 339 2.38 -4.32 26.18
N GLY A 340 2.13 -3.45 27.14
CA GLY A 340 2.97 -3.32 28.34
C GLY A 340 2.97 -4.56 29.25
N ASN A 341 2.02 -5.48 29.05
CA ASN A 341 1.88 -6.70 29.87
C ASN A 341 2.44 -7.97 29.17
N LEU A 342 3.12 -7.82 28.04
CA LEU A 342 3.77 -8.92 27.30
C LEU A 342 5.18 -9.25 27.80
#